data_fbb166049b43f64f0fd124cdeddc45e6
#
_entry.id   fbb166049b43f64f0fd124cdeddc45e6
#
_cell.length_a   1.000
_cell.length_b   1.000
_cell.length_c   1.000
_cell.angle_alpha   90.00
_cell.angle_beta   90.00
_cell.angle_gamma   90.00
#
_symmetry.space_group_name_H-M   'P 1'
#
loop_
_entity.id
_entity.type
_entity.pdbx_description
1 polymer ?
#
loop_
_entity_poly.entity_id
_entity_poly.type
_entity_poly.pdbx_seq_one_letter_code
_entity_poly.pdbx_strand_id
1 'polypeptide(L)'
;VDPTINGNGKGFPRLVEPPAVKPATANPRNNVNVISLSYLPTGMHIHYQTPFGLGKLPAVKWGKNPKNLTTTALGYSHTYDRTPSCSEVKAVTQCSQFFHEVGIHDLEPETTYYYQIPAANGTTESDVLSFTTSRPAGHPGSFSVAVLNDMGYTNAKGTHKQLQKAAHEGAAFAWHGGDISYADDWYSGILPCADDWPVCYNGTSSSLPGGGPLPADYKKPLPAGEVPDQGGPQGGDMSVLYESNWDLWQNWLNNVTLKLPYMVLPGNHEASCAEFDGPGNILTAYLNDDISNGTAPTDNLTYYSCPPSQRNFTAYQHRFRMPGPETGGVGNFWYSFDYGLAHFVSMDGETDFANSPEWNFQEDVSGNETLPTETETFVTDSGPFGKVNGSVHDTKAYEQWHWLKQDLAKVDRSKTPWVFVMSHRPMYSSAYASYQLHVREAFEGLLLEYGVDAYFSGHIHWYERLWPLGRNGTIDTSAIVNNNTYYAHNHKSVTHIINGMAGNIESHSEFSDGEGLTNITALLDKVHYGFSKLTIYNETVAKWELIRGQDGGVGDELTLLKPHASGFPSFHH
;
A
#
# COMPACT_ATOMS: atom_id res chain seq x y z
N VAL A 1 9.00 17.21 8.15
CA VAL A 1 9.61 15.91 7.84
C VAL A 1 10.54 15.55 8.96
N ASP A 2 10.43 14.37 9.54
CA ASP A 2 11.31 13.91 10.60
C ASP A 2 12.69 13.58 10.01
N PRO A 3 13.75 14.26 10.45
CA PRO A 3 15.09 14.04 9.90
C PRO A 3 15.66 12.66 10.22
N THR A 4 15.08 11.95 11.18
CA THR A 4 15.54 10.60 11.51
C THR A 4 14.94 9.54 10.59
N ILE A 5 13.79 9.82 10.02
CA ILE A 5 13.08 8.89 9.12
C ILE A 5 13.66 8.93 7.70
N ASN A 6 13.98 10.08 7.19
CA ASN A 6 14.39 10.26 5.80
C ASN A 6 15.90 10.40 5.61
N GLY A 7 16.66 9.69 6.38
CA GLY A 7 18.11 9.55 6.21
C GLY A 7 18.93 10.82 6.42
N ASN A 8 18.34 11.86 6.90
CA ASN A 8 18.98 13.14 7.11
C ASN A 8 19.87 13.15 8.35
N GLY A 9 20.62 12.13 8.53
CA GLY A 9 21.65 12.08 9.56
C GLY A 9 23.02 12.24 8.92
N LYS A 10 24.02 12.28 9.66
CA LYS A 10 25.43 11.95 9.40
C LYS A 10 25.90 12.04 7.92
N GLY A 11 26.01 13.24 7.41
CA GLY A 11 26.77 13.47 6.19
C GLY A 11 25.98 13.56 4.90
N PHE A 12 24.68 13.31 4.92
CA PHE A 12 23.83 13.54 3.75
C PHE A 12 23.13 14.90 3.91
N PRO A 13 23.42 15.85 3.00
CA PRO A 13 22.74 17.14 3.04
C PRO A 13 21.26 16.93 2.70
N ARG A 14 20.40 17.46 3.55
CA ARG A 14 18.98 17.50 3.23
C ARG A 14 18.74 18.45 2.06
N LEU A 15 17.99 17.99 1.09
CA LEU A 15 17.47 18.84 0.03
C LEU A 15 16.35 19.72 0.62
N VAL A 16 16.69 20.91 1.01
CA VAL A 16 15.72 21.90 1.49
C VAL A 16 14.80 22.32 0.36
N GLU A 17 15.34 22.38 -0.84
CA GLU A 17 14.61 22.66 -2.08
C GLU A 17 15.28 21.86 -3.20
N PRO A 18 14.64 20.78 -3.68
CA PRO A 18 15.18 20.05 -4.81
C PRO A 18 15.37 20.95 -6.03
N PRO A 19 16.37 20.69 -6.86
CA PRO A 19 16.56 21.44 -8.07
C PRO A 19 15.30 21.39 -8.94
N ALA A 20 14.92 22.51 -9.53
CA ALA A 20 13.79 22.59 -10.44
C ALA A 20 14.02 21.66 -11.65
N VAL A 21 13.19 20.65 -11.78
CA VAL A 21 13.22 19.73 -12.91
C VAL A 21 12.11 20.09 -13.85
N LYS A 22 12.45 20.31 -15.11
CA LYS A 22 11.42 20.49 -16.13
C LYS A 22 10.79 19.14 -16.42
N PRO A 23 9.45 19.02 -16.39
CA PRO A 23 8.77 17.82 -16.84
C PRO A 23 9.23 17.42 -18.24
N ALA A 24 9.39 16.14 -18.47
CA ALA A 24 9.81 15.60 -19.75
C ALA A 24 8.81 15.86 -20.88
N THR A 25 7.56 15.96 -20.52
CA THR A 25 6.44 16.16 -21.43
C THR A 25 5.58 17.34 -20.96
N ALA A 26 4.75 17.86 -21.83
CA ALA A 26 3.73 18.85 -21.45
C ALA A 26 2.56 18.25 -20.63
N ASN A 27 2.70 17.01 -20.20
CA ASN A 27 1.74 16.30 -19.38
C ASN A 27 2.40 15.94 -18.03
N PRO A 28 1.75 16.22 -16.90
CA PRO A 28 0.43 16.85 -16.83
C PRO A 28 0.51 18.30 -17.32
N ARG A 29 -0.55 18.74 -17.94
CA ARG A 29 -0.62 20.07 -18.58
C ARG A 29 -0.27 21.22 -17.65
N ASN A 30 -0.49 21.03 -16.36
CA ASN A 30 -0.34 22.05 -15.35
C ASN A 30 0.80 21.75 -14.34
N ASN A 31 1.64 20.78 -14.60
CA ASN A 31 2.70 20.32 -13.68
C ASN A 31 2.17 19.86 -12.30
N VAL A 32 0.93 19.46 -12.23
CA VAL A 32 0.39 18.70 -11.08
C VAL A 32 0.35 17.25 -11.50
N ASN A 33 1.24 16.43 -10.96
CA ASN A 33 1.45 15.08 -11.45
C ASN A 33 0.35 14.12 -11.01
N VAL A 34 0.27 13.88 -9.74
CA VAL A 34 -0.63 12.91 -9.14
C VAL A 34 -1.65 13.66 -8.30
N ILE A 35 -2.88 13.22 -8.35
CA ILE A 35 -3.91 13.65 -7.40
C ILE A 35 -4.56 12.39 -6.84
N SER A 36 -4.63 12.30 -5.53
CA SER A 36 -5.35 11.23 -4.85
C SER A 36 -6.19 11.76 -3.69
N LEU A 37 -7.22 11.01 -3.38
CA LEU A 37 -8.19 11.33 -2.35
C LEU A 37 -8.12 10.30 -1.23
N SER A 38 -8.28 10.72 0.01
CA SER A 38 -8.50 9.83 1.14
C SER A 38 -9.52 10.40 2.10
N TYR A 39 -10.28 9.52 2.76
CA TYR A 39 -11.28 9.95 3.73
C TYR A 39 -10.63 10.51 4.99
N LEU A 40 -11.22 11.59 5.49
CA LEU A 40 -11.08 12.08 6.86
C LEU A 40 -12.40 11.81 7.60
N PRO A 41 -12.41 11.76 8.93
CA PRO A 41 -13.63 11.46 9.69
C PRO A 41 -14.85 12.31 9.32
N THR A 42 -14.62 13.59 9.01
CA THR A 42 -15.67 14.54 8.61
C THR A 42 -15.31 15.32 7.34
N GLY A 43 -14.52 14.71 6.44
CA GLY A 43 -14.05 15.47 5.29
C GLY A 43 -13.34 14.63 4.24
N MET A 44 -12.52 15.33 3.47
CA MET A 44 -11.71 14.73 2.42
C MET A 44 -10.31 15.31 2.44
N HIS A 45 -9.33 14.46 2.33
CA HIS A 45 -7.95 14.82 2.11
C HIS A 45 -7.64 14.78 0.61
N ILE A 46 -6.94 15.79 0.13
CA ILE A 46 -6.48 15.90 -1.26
C ILE A 46 -4.97 15.96 -1.24
N HIS A 47 -4.36 14.91 -1.74
CA HIS A 47 -2.94 14.82 -1.99
C HIS A 47 -2.65 15.15 -3.45
N TYR A 48 -1.61 15.94 -3.71
CA TYR A 48 -1.10 16.14 -5.07
C TYR A 48 0.40 16.39 -5.08
N GLN A 49 1.02 16.17 -6.23
CA GLN A 49 2.48 16.20 -6.38
C GLN A 49 2.91 17.15 -7.48
N THR A 50 4.05 17.80 -7.29
CA THR A 50 4.65 18.69 -8.29
C THR A 50 6.16 18.46 -8.42
N PRO A 51 6.74 18.76 -9.59
CA PRO A 51 8.18 18.60 -9.80
C PRO A 51 9.03 19.70 -9.14
N PHE A 52 8.42 20.73 -8.57
CA PHE A 52 9.11 21.83 -7.90
C PHE A 52 8.23 22.48 -6.83
N GLY A 53 8.85 23.22 -5.92
CA GLY A 53 8.14 23.90 -4.84
C GLY A 53 7.21 25.00 -5.34
N LEU A 54 6.07 25.12 -4.69
CA LEU A 54 5.02 26.08 -5.09
C LEU A 54 5.36 27.53 -4.72
N GLY A 55 6.36 27.77 -3.88
CA GLY A 55 6.68 29.11 -3.37
C GLY A 55 5.62 29.72 -2.44
N LYS A 56 4.56 28.95 -2.11
CA LYS A 56 3.48 29.30 -1.19
C LYS A 56 2.86 28.03 -0.61
N LEU A 57 2.01 28.20 0.39
CA LEU A 57 1.25 27.06 0.91
C LEU A 57 0.39 26.44 -0.19
N PRO A 58 0.30 25.11 -0.27
CA PRO A 58 -0.61 24.45 -1.17
C PRO A 58 -2.05 24.80 -0.78
N ALA A 59 -2.89 24.89 -1.79
CA ALA A 59 -4.26 25.31 -1.61
C ALA A 59 -5.20 24.53 -2.54
N VAL A 60 -6.43 24.39 -2.10
CA VAL A 60 -7.53 23.85 -2.90
C VAL A 60 -8.72 24.79 -2.77
N LYS A 61 -9.28 25.25 -3.90
CA LYS A 61 -10.57 25.93 -3.95
C LYS A 61 -11.66 24.88 -4.03
N TRP A 62 -12.74 25.06 -3.27
CA TRP A 62 -13.80 24.07 -3.23
C TRP A 62 -15.18 24.65 -2.97
N GLY A 63 -16.22 23.85 -3.23
CA GLY A 63 -17.61 24.22 -3.00
C GLY A 63 -18.59 23.18 -3.55
N LYS A 64 -19.89 23.40 -3.32
CA LYS A 64 -20.96 22.53 -3.82
C LYS A 64 -21.36 22.82 -5.27
N ASN A 65 -20.85 23.89 -5.86
CA ASN A 65 -21.17 24.28 -7.24
C ASN A 65 -19.88 24.33 -8.08
N PRO A 66 -19.75 23.51 -9.14
CA PRO A 66 -18.53 23.47 -9.95
C PRO A 66 -18.21 24.79 -10.67
N LYS A 67 -19.20 25.65 -10.84
CA LYS A 67 -19.03 26.98 -11.47
C LYS A 67 -18.66 28.06 -10.47
N ASN A 68 -18.68 27.77 -9.17
CA ASN A 68 -18.45 28.76 -8.11
C ASN A 68 -17.81 28.12 -6.88
N LEU A 69 -16.47 28.01 -6.89
CA LEU A 69 -15.69 27.48 -5.80
C LEU A 69 -15.27 28.62 -4.88
N THR A 70 -16.06 28.89 -3.86
CA THR A 70 -15.91 30.08 -3.02
C THR A 70 -15.02 29.92 -1.81
N THR A 71 -14.76 28.68 -1.41
CA THR A 71 -13.97 28.39 -0.22
C THR A 71 -12.57 27.93 -0.60
N THR A 72 -11.57 28.27 0.21
CA THR A 72 -10.20 27.84 0.02
C THR A 72 -9.72 27.12 1.28
N ALA A 73 -9.22 25.90 1.11
CA ALA A 73 -8.47 25.17 2.12
C ALA A 73 -6.96 25.34 1.85
N LEU A 74 -6.20 25.50 2.90
CA LEU A 74 -4.73 25.56 2.86
C LEU A 74 -4.18 24.30 3.49
N GLY A 75 -3.02 23.87 3.02
CA GLY A 75 -2.34 22.71 3.53
C GLY A 75 -0.84 22.94 3.75
N TYR A 76 -0.07 21.89 3.66
CA TYR A 76 1.38 21.93 3.79
C TYR A 76 2.07 21.16 2.65
N SER A 77 3.31 21.52 2.39
CA SER A 77 4.17 20.81 1.44
C SER A 77 5.30 20.15 2.18
N HIS A 78 5.68 18.97 1.73
CA HIS A 78 6.84 18.28 2.23
C HIS A 78 7.63 17.66 1.07
N THR A 79 8.86 17.33 1.35
CA THR A 79 9.78 16.62 0.46
C THR A 79 10.70 15.78 1.31
N TYR A 80 11.39 14.84 0.72
CA TYR A 80 12.44 14.09 1.37
C TYR A 80 13.72 14.16 0.55
N ASP A 81 14.83 13.82 1.16
CA ASP A 81 16.12 13.82 0.50
C ASP A 81 16.09 12.74 -0.59
N ARG A 82 15.78 13.18 -1.78
CA ARG A 82 15.82 12.37 -2.99
C ARG A 82 17.14 12.63 -3.66
N THR A 83 17.76 11.59 -4.07
CA THR A 83 18.87 11.71 -4.97
C THR A 83 18.41 12.23 -6.33
N PRO A 84 19.34 12.69 -7.15
CA PRO A 84 19.07 13.72 -8.15
C PRO A 84 17.87 13.40 -9.01
N SER A 85 17.22 14.42 -9.39
CA SER A 85 16.01 14.43 -10.17
C SER A 85 15.92 13.22 -11.08
N CYS A 86 14.81 12.51 -11.04
CA CYS A 86 14.49 11.46 -12.01
C CYS A 86 14.45 11.98 -13.46
N SER A 87 15.16 13.04 -13.73
CA SER A 87 15.33 13.63 -15.06
C SER A 87 15.94 12.65 -16.06
N GLU A 88 16.64 11.63 -15.59
CA GLU A 88 17.14 10.55 -16.45
C GLU A 88 16.01 9.79 -17.15
N VAL A 89 14.83 9.75 -16.54
CA VAL A 89 13.64 9.09 -17.08
C VAL A 89 12.63 10.08 -17.68
N LYS A 90 13.02 11.30 -17.90
CA LYS A 90 12.16 12.40 -18.34
C LYS A 90 11.38 12.16 -19.63
N ALA A 91 11.77 11.22 -20.44
CA ALA A 91 11.05 10.88 -21.66
C ALA A 91 9.76 10.11 -21.41
N VAL A 92 9.62 9.50 -20.24
CA VAL A 92 8.48 8.64 -19.89
C VAL A 92 7.83 9.01 -18.57
N THR A 93 8.52 9.71 -17.68
CA THR A 93 8.01 10.07 -16.36
C THR A 93 8.01 11.57 -16.15
N GLN A 94 7.22 11.98 -15.18
CA GLN A 94 7.27 13.30 -14.61
C GLN A 94 7.63 13.17 -13.14
N CYS A 95 8.76 13.73 -12.77
CA CYS A 95 9.25 13.59 -11.42
C CYS A 95 8.45 14.38 -10.41
N SER A 96 7.89 13.69 -9.48
CA SER A 96 7.38 14.30 -8.26
C SER A 96 8.53 14.59 -7.31
N GLN A 97 8.67 15.83 -6.92
CA GLN A 97 9.71 16.29 -5.98
C GLN A 97 9.10 16.83 -4.70
N PHE A 98 7.91 17.42 -4.80
CA PHE A 98 7.15 17.95 -3.69
C PHE A 98 5.80 17.29 -3.58
N PHE A 99 5.40 17.03 -2.36
CA PHE A 99 4.19 16.35 -1.97
C PHE A 99 3.33 17.34 -1.17
N HIS A 100 2.10 17.51 -1.57
CA HIS A 100 1.21 18.54 -1.04
C HIS A 100 -0.03 17.91 -0.46
N GLU A 101 -0.35 18.32 0.76
CA GLU A 101 -1.42 17.78 1.56
C GLU A 101 -2.42 18.87 1.92
N VAL A 102 -3.67 18.73 1.50
CA VAL A 102 -4.74 19.67 1.81
C VAL A 102 -5.96 18.93 2.35
N GLY A 103 -6.24 19.11 3.64
CA GLY A 103 -7.46 18.59 4.27
C GLY A 103 -8.62 19.58 4.17
N ILE A 104 -9.78 19.06 3.82
CA ILE A 104 -11.05 19.80 3.89
C ILE A 104 -11.91 19.09 4.93
N HIS A 105 -12.22 19.81 5.99
CA HIS A 105 -12.91 19.27 7.18
C HIS A 105 -14.34 19.80 7.30
N ASP A 106 -15.10 19.23 8.22
CA ASP A 106 -16.46 19.66 8.58
C ASP A 106 -17.43 19.71 7.38
N LEU A 107 -17.29 18.75 6.50
CA LEU A 107 -18.14 18.58 5.34
C LEU A 107 -19.41 17.80 5.70
N GLU A 108 -20.50 18.10 4.99
CA GLU A 108 -21.72 17.29 5.10
C GLU A 108 -21.44 15.87 4.57
N PRO A 109 -21.89 14.83 5.25
CA PRO A 109 -21.72 13.46 4.79
C PRO A 109 -22.52 13.18 3.51
N GLU A 110 -22.11 12.16 2.76
CA GLU A 110 -22.73 11.69 1.51
C GLU A 110 -23.05 12.84 0.52
N THR A 111 -22.17 13.83 0.49
CA THR A 111 -22.35 15.06 -0.29
C THR A 111 -21.24 15.22 -1.31
N THR A 112 -21.61 15.53 -2.55
CA THR A 112 -20.64 15.79 -3.61
C THR A 112 -20.14 17.24 -3.52
N TYR A 113 -18.83 17.38 -3.45
CA TYR A 113 -18.11 18.63 -3.51
C TYR A 113 -17.24 18.68 -4.76
N TYR A 114 -17.05 19.89 -5.25
CA TYR A 114 -16.17 20.18 -6.37
C TYR A 114 -14.94 20.92 -5.86
N TYR A 115 -13.81 20.64 -6.48
CA TYR A 115 -12.55 21.27 -6.08
C TYR A 115 -11.66 21.55 -7.28
N GLN A 116 -10.72 22.45 -7.08
CA GLN A 116 -9.73 22.86 -8.07
C GLN A 116 -8.43 23.24 -7.36
N ILE A 117 -7.30 22.80 -7.89
CA ILE A 117 -5.98 23.19 -7.43
C ILE A 117 -5.62 24.49 -8.16
N PRO A 118 -5.47 25.62 -7.45
CA PRO A 118 -5.20 26.90 -8.08
C PRO A 118 -3.76 26.98 -8.60
N ALA A 119 -3.54 27.80 -9.62
CA ALA A 119 -2.21 28.07 -10.13
C ALA A 119 -1.25 28.55 -9.04
N ALA A 120 -0.03 28.06 -9.11
CA ALA A 120 1.09 28.45 -8.25
C ALA A 120 2.34 28.68 -9.11
N ASN A 121 3.49 28.95 -8.48
CA ASN A 121 4.73 29.09 -9.22
C ASN A 121 5.01 27.84 -10.08
N GLY A 122 5.11 28.02 -11.39
CA GLY A 122 5.38 26.95 -12.34
C GLY A 122 4.21 25.98 -12.63
N THR A 123 3.05 26.13 -11.97
CA THR A 123 1.86 25.34 -12.29
C THR A 123 0.75 26.21 -12.85
N THR A 124 -0.16 25.60 -13.59
CA THR A 124 -1.42 26.21 -13.99
C THR A 124 -2.57 25.63 -13.18
N GLU A 125 -3.71 26.29 -13.24
CA GLU A 125 -4.92 25.83 -12.56
C GLU A 125 -5.35 24.44 -13.08
N SER A 126 -5.72 23.54 -12.18
CA SER A 126 -6.23 22.22 -12.56
C SER A 126 -7.65 22.32 -13.17
N ASP A 127 -8.11 21.25 -13.78
CA ASP A 127 -9.53 21.09 -14.06
C ASP A 127 -10.34 21.11 -12.74
N VAL A 128 -11.63 21.39 -12.85
CA VAL A 128 -12.54 21.24 -11.73
C VAL A 128 -12.85 19.75 -11.57
N LEU A 129 -12.49 19.21 -10.43
CA LEU A 129 -12.68 17.82 -10.05
C LEU A 129 -13.78 17.71 -8.98
N SER A 130 -14.16 16.50 -8.63
CA SER A 130 -15.16 16.26 -7.58
C SER A 130 -14.84 15.06 -6.72
N PHE A 131 -15.35 15.08 -5.52
CA PHE A 131 -15.41 13.94 -4.62
C PHE A 131 -16.74 13.89 -3.90
N THR A 132 -17.09 12.73 -3.37
CA THR A 132 -18.23 12.56 -2.46
C THR A 132 -17.71 12.15 -1.10
N THR A 133 -18.17 12.82 -0.05
CA THR A 133 -17.81 12.51 1.33
C THR A 133 -18.34 11.16 1.77
N SER A 134 -17.74 10.58 2.82
CA SER A 134 -18.16 9.30 3.37
C SER A 134 -19.61 9.33 3.85
N ARG A 135 -20.24 8.17 3.87
CA ARG A 135 -21.53 7.98 4.53
C ARG A 135 -21.34 7.97 6.03
N PRO A 136 -22.24 8.58 6.80
CA PRO A 136 -22.11 8.54 8.25
C PRO A 136 -22.32 7.11 8.78
N ALA A 137 -21.71 6.80 9.91
CA ALA A 137 -21.93 5.55 10.63
C ALA A 137 -23.42 5.32 10.87
N GLY A 138 -23.91 4.14 10.55
CA GLY A 138 -25.33 3.76 10.68
C GLY A 138 -26.20 4.09 9.45
N HIS A 139 -25.63 4.64 8.38
CA HIS A 139 -26.39 4.86 7.15
C HIS A 139 -26.77 3.52 6.49
N PRO A 140 -28.07 3.22 6.30
CA PRO A 140 -28.51 1.87 5.91
C PRO A 140 -28.36 1.55 4.42
N GLY A 141 -27.95 2.51 3.60
CA GLY A 141 -27.80 2.30 2.15
C GLY A 141 -26.69 1.31 1.82
N SER A 142 -26.95 0.41 0.89
CA SER A 142 -25.93 -0.51 0.38
C SER A 142 -24.78 0.22 -0.31
N PHE A 143 -23.57 -0.33 -0.22
CA PHE A 143 -22.40 0.20 -0.89
C PHE A 143 -21.40 -0.91 -1.22
N SER A 144 -20.46 -0.65 -2.11
CA SER A 144 -19.39 -1.57 -2.44
C SER A 144 -18.02 -0.90 -2.33
N VAL A 145 -17.02 -1.72 -2.00
CA VAL A 145 -15.61 -1.35 -1.85
C VAL A 145 -14.77 -2.20 -2.78
N ALA A 146 -13.80 -1.61 -3.46
CA ALA A 146 -12.79 -2.36 -4.20
C ALA A 146 -11.63 -2.68 -3.25
N VAL A 147 -11.37 -3.96 -3.00
CA VAL A 147 -10.29 -4.43 -2.11
C VAL A 147 -9.22 -5.10 -2.95
N LEU A 148 -7.98 -4.70 -2.78
CA LEU A 148 -6.86 -5.21 -3.55
C LEU A 148 -5.56 -5.19 -2.75
N ASN A 149 -4.63 -6.05 -3.15
CA ASN A 149 -3.28 -6.14 -2.61
C ASN A 149 -2.33 -6.58 -3.73
N ASP A 150 -1.04 -6.30 -3.59
CA ASP A 150 0.01 -6.81 -4.48
C ASP A 150 -0.23 -6.44 -5.95
N MET A 151 -0.36 -5.15 -6.21
CA MET A 151 -0.79 -4.71 -7.52
C MET A 151 0.39 -4.52 -8.49
N GLY A 152 1.33 -3.67 -8.14
CA GLY A 152 2.38 -3.27 -9.08
C GLY A 152 1.83 -2.75 -10.40
N TYR A 153 2.55 -3.02 -11.47
CA TYR A 153 2.22 -2.53 -12.80
C TYR A 153 2.10 -3.66 -13.84
N THR A 154 3.01 -4.61 -13.83
CA THR A 154 3.32 -5.51 -14.94
C THR A 154 2.14 -6.38 -15.39
N ASN A 155 1.51 -7.06 -14.45
CA ASN A 155 0.37 -7.95 -14.71
C ASN A 155 -0.99 -7.31 -14.36
N ALA A 156 -0.97 -6.05 -13.92
CA ALA A 156 -2.13 -5.37 -13.34
C ALA A 156 -3.06 -4.67 -14.38
N LYS A 157 -2.77 -4.74 -15.65
CA LYS A 157 -3.55 -4.05 -16.70
C LYS A 157 -5.04 -4.38 -16.68
N GLY A 158 -5.35 -5.65 -16.53
CA GLY A 158 -6.74 -6.10 -16.41
C GLY A 158 -7.39 -5.58 -15.12
N THR A 159 -6.71 -5.71 -14.01
CA THR A 159 -7.14 -5.19 -12.70
C THR A 159 -7.40 -3.69 -12.77
N HIS A 160 -6.47 -2.91 -13.32
CA HIS A 160 -6.62 -1.47 -13.51
C HIS A 160 -7.88 -1.11 -14.30
N LYS A 161 -8.12 -1.82 -15.41
CA LYS A 161 -9.34 -1.63 -16.21
C LYS A 161 -10.62 -1.88 -15.39
N GLN A 162 -10.63 -2.92 -14.57
CA GLN A 162 -11.80 -3.24 -13.75
C GLN A 162 -11.94 -2.25 -12.56
N LEU A 163 -10.84 -1.75 -12.01
CA LEU A 163 -10.89 -0.67 -11.00
C LEU A 163 -11.46 0.63 -11.57
N GLN A 164 -11.10 1.00 -12.80
CA GLN A 164 -11.70 2.14 -13.49
C GLN A 164 -13.22 1.95 -13.64
N LYS A 165 -13.62 0.74 -13.99
CA LYS A 165 -15.04 0.38 -14.09
C LYS A 165 -15.73 0.49 -12.72
N ALA A 166 -15.13 -0.07 -11.66
CA ALA A 166 -15.67 0.02 -10.30
C ALA A 166 -15.82 1.47 -9.84
N ALA A 167 -14.84 2.33 -10.12
CA ALA A 167 -14.91 3.75 -9.83
C ALA A 167 -16.05 4.45 -10.59
N HIS A 168 -16.28 4.05 -11.84
CA HIS A 168 -17.38 4.60 -12.65
C HIS A 168 -18.76 4.08 -12.22
N GLU A 169 -18.83 2.87 -11.73
CA GLU A 169 -20.06 2.24 -11.21
C GLU A 169 -20.41 2.66 -9.78
N GLY A 170 -19.62 3.53 -9.17
CA GLY A 170 -19.90 4.13 -7.87
C GLY A 170 -19.44 3.30 -6.68
N ALA A 171 -18.33 2.57 -6.80
CA ALA A 171 -17.65 2.04 -5.62
C ALA A 171 -17.36 3.19 -4.63
N ALA A 172 -17.48 2.91 -3.35
CA ALA A 172 -17.31 3.91 -2.30
C ALA A 172 -15.85 4.37 -2.19
N PHE A 173 -14.92 3.42 -2.21
CA PHE A 173 -13.48 3.64 -2.17
C PHE A 173 -12.74 2.39 -2.63
N ALA A 174 -11.45 2.54 -2.91
CA ALA A 174 -10.52 1.44 -3.02
C ALA A 174 -9.77 1.28 -1.70
N TRP A 175 -9.57 0.04 -1.26
CA TRP A 175 -8.80 -0.32 -0.08
C TRP A 175 -7.66 -1.23 -0.49
N HIS A 176 -6.44 -0.69 -0.50
CA HIS A 176 -5.24 -1.35 -1.00
C HIS A 176 -4.33 -1.74 0.15
N GLY A 177 -4.19 -3.02 0.35
CA GLY A 177 -3.57 -3.61 1.52
C GLY A 177 -2.09 -3.90 1.38
N GLY A 178 -1.32 -2.96 0.87
CA GLY A 178 0.13 -3.07 0.75
C GLY A 178 0.63 -3.71 -0.54
N ASP A 179 1.93 -3.66 -0.72
CA ASP A 179 2.63 -4.02 -1.95
C ASP A 179 2.00 -3.31 -3.14
N ILE A 180 2.12 -1.98 -3.08
CA ILE A 180 1.32 -1.08 -3.87
C ILE A 180 1.86 -0.99 -5.29
N SER A 181 3.09 -0.58 -5.43
CA SER A 181 3.68 -0.22 -6.73
C SER A 181 4.75 -1.18 -7.22
N TYR A 182 5.35 -1.96 -6.33
CA TYR A 182 6.56 -2.74 -6.63
C TYR A 182 7.67 -1.89 -7.24
N ALA A 183 7.77 -0.66 -6.76
CA ALA A 183 8.78 0.27 -7.27
C ALA A 183 10.20 -0.15 -6.90
N ASP A 184 10.35 -0.86 -5.81
CA ASP A 184 11.59 -1.45 -5.32
C ASP A 184 12.09 -2.62 -6.18
N ASP A 185 11.22 -3.24 -6.96
CA ASP A 185 11.55 -4.26 -7.95
C ASP A 185 12.05 -3.71 -9.28
N TRP A 186 12.51 -2.48 -9.31
CA TRP A 186 13.05 -1.85 -10.52
C TRP A 186 14.12 -2.69 -11.22
N TYR A 187 14.86 -3.48 -10.48
CA TYR A 187 15.89 -4.38 -11.00
C TYR A 187 15.31 -5.62 -11.70
N SER A 188 14.10 -6.04 -11.37
CA SER A 188 13.42 -7.14 -12.08
C SER A 188 13.12 -6.77 -13.53
N GLY A 189 12.97 -5.50 -13.84
CA GLY A 189 12.88 -4.99 -15.21
C GLY A 189 14.14 -5.14 -16.04
N ILE A 190 15.23 -5.61 -15.46
CA ILE A 190 16.44 -6.00 -16.17
C ILE A 190 16.24 -7.31 -16.93
N LEU A 191 15.37 -8.14 -16.46
CA LEU A 191 14.84 -9.28 -17.18
C LEU A 191 13.92 -8.79 -18.29
N PRO A 192 13.56 -9.61 -19.28
CA PRO A 192 12.77 -9.16 -20.43
C PRO A 192 11.57 -8.34 -19.98
N CYS A 193 11.41 -7.17 -20.56
CA CYS A 193 10.32 -6.28 -20.25
C CYS A 193 8.98 -6.95 -20.48
N ALA A 194 8.09 -6.90 -19.52
CA ALA A 194 6.70 -7.22 -19.76
C ALA A 194 6.04 -6.12 -20.61
N ASP A 195 5.11 -6.50 -21.46
CA ASP A 195 4.53 -5.67 -22.52
C ASP A 195 3.96 -4.31 -22.07
N ASP A 196 3.56 -4.21 -20.81
CA ASP A 196 2.92 -3.01 -20.25
C ASP A 196 3.81 -2.21 -19.31
N TRP A 197 5.03 -2.64 -19.08
CA TRP A 197 5.96 -1.89 -18.24
C TRP A 197 6.51 -0.70 -19.02
N PRO A 198 6.22 0.54 -18.61
CA PRO A 198 6.58 1.73 -19.43
C PRO A 198 8.08 2.02 -19.42
N VAL A 199 8.81 1.51 -18.45
CA VAL A 199 10.25 1.65 -18.36
C VAL A 199 10.85 0.30 -18.01
N CYS A 200 11.58 -0.25 -18.94
CA CYS A 200 12.33 -1.48 -18.70
C CYS A 200 13.78 -1.14 -18.65
N TYR A 201 14.41 -1.44 -17.56
CA TYR A 201 15.81 -1.23 -17.38
C TYR A 201 16.56 -2.56 -17.41
N ASN A 202 17.23 -2.86 -18.50
CA ASN A 202 18.04 -4.08 -18.63
C ASN A 202 19.49 -3.84 -19.00
N GLY A 203 19.96 -2.60 -18.94
CA GLY A 203 21.34 -2.26 -19.27
C GLY A 203 21.73 -2.41 -20.74
N THR A 204 21.01 -3.18 -21.52
CA THR A 204 21.44 -3.54 -22.88
C THR A 204 20.42 -3.35 -23.99
N SER A 205 19.13 -3.53 -23.78
CA SER A 205 18.16 -3.56 -24.88
C SER A 205 16.72 -3.39 -24.45
N SER A 206 16.40 -2.36 -23.70
CA SER A 206 15.03 -2.13 -23.28
C SER A 206 14.30 -1.23 -24.28
N SER A 207 13.02 -1.41 -24.39
CA SER A 207 12.14 -0.58 -25.20
C SER A 207 11.05 0.07 -24.35
N LEU A 208 10.60 1.22 -24.82
CA LEU A 208 9.44 1.89 -24.25
C LEU A 208 8.14 1.16 -24.64
N PRO A 209 7.04 1.40 -23.91
CA PRO A 209 5.72 0.99 -24.34
C PRO A 209 5.47 1.42 -25.80
N GLY A 210 4.99 0.49 -26.61
CA GLY A 210 4.84 0.73 -28.05
C GLY A 210 6.07 0.40 -28.91
N GLY A 211 7.13 -0.17 -28.30
CA GLY A 211 8.28 -0.70 -29.02
C GLY A 211 9.33 0.33 -29.48
N GLY A 212 9.27 1.54 -28.96
CA GLY A 212 10.29 2.56 -29.24
C GLY A 212 11.61 2.27 -28.51
N PRO A 213 12.74 2.74 -29.01
CA PRO A 213 14.02 2.60 -28.33
C PRO A 213 14.01 3.42 -27.03
N LEU A 214 14.72 2.94 -26.01
CA LEU A 214 14.98 3.74 -24.82
C LEU A 214 15.64 5.07 -25.19
N PRO A 215 15.24 6.16 -24.54
CA PRO A 215 15.90 7.44 -24.69
C PRO A 215 17.40 7.32 -24.41
N ALA A 216 18.20 8.14 -25.09
CA ALA A 216 19.66 8.14 -24.91
C ALA A 216 20.06 8.41 -23.44
N ASP A 217 19.23 9.12 -22.72
CA ASP A 217 19.47 9.44 -21.31
C ASP A 217 19.54 8.19 -20.42
N TYR A 218 18.81 7.12 -20.75
CA TYR A 218 18.91 5.83 -20.06
C TYR A 218 20.25 5.10 -20.24
N LYS A 219 20.98 5.46 -21.28
CA LYS A 219 22.28 4.88 -21.58
C LYS A 219 23.44 5.67 -20.99
N LYS A 220 23.15 6.78 -20.33
CA LYS A 220 24.15 7.57 -19.63
C LYS A 220 24.40 6.96 -18.25
N PRO A 221 25.60 7.18 -17.71
CA PRO A 221 25.85 6.87 -16.32
C PRO A 221 24.81 7.55 -15.44
N LEU A 222 24.34 6.84 -14.40
CA LEU A 222 23.46 7.41 -13.41
C LEU A 222 24.16 8.54 -12.64
N PRO A 223 23.41 9.48 -12.05
CA PRO A 223 23.98 10.52 -11.20
C PRO A 223 24.80 9.93 -10.05
N ALA A 224 25.76 10.69 -9.53
CA ALA A 224 26.48 10.27 -8.33
C ALA A 224 25.50 10.04 -7.18
N GLY A 225 25.64 8.91 -6.50
CA GLY A 225 24.80 8.57 -5.36
C GLY A 225 25.19 9.28 -4.07
N GLU A 226 24.36 9.15 -3.07
CA GLU A 226 24.62 9.64 -1.71
C GLU A 226 25.76 8.85 -1.04
N VAL A 227 25.91 7.60 -1.42
CA VAL A 227 26.89 6.68 -0.88
C VAL A 227 28.02 6.50 -1.88
N PRO A 228 29.28 6.65 -1.50
CA PRO A 228 30.42 6.37 -2.37
C PRO A 228 30.35 4.93 -2.92
N ASP A 229 30.73 4.78 -4.18
CA ASP A 229 30.80 3.49 -4.86
C ASP A 229 29.45 2.74 -5.02
N GLN A 230 28.34 3.40 -4.73
CA GLN A 230 27.02 2.91 -5.08
C GLN A 230 26.87 2.94 -6.60
N GLY A 231 26.32 1.88 -7.19
CA GLY A 231 25.92 2.05 -8.58
C GLY A 231 26.14 0.90 -9.53
N GLY A 232 26.80 -0.15 -9.18
CA GLY A 232 26.94 -1.33 -10.04
C GLY A 232 27.33 -1.04 -11.51
N PRO A 233 26.86 -1.84 -12.48
CA PRO A 233 27.26 -1.73 -13.89
C PRO A 233 26.93 -0.39 -14.55
N GLN A 234 25.94 0.32 -14.03
CA GLN A 234 25.51 1.60 -14.59
C GLN A 234 26.21 2.78 -13.91
N GLY A 235 26.87 2.56 -12.80
CA GLY A 235 27.43 3.62 -11.98
C GLY A 235 26.36 4.53 -11.38
N GLY A 236 26.72 5.34 -10.41
CA GLY A 236 25.83 6.33 -9.81
C GLY A 236 24.73 5.76 -8.92
N ASP A 237 23.65 6.50 -8.81
CA ASP A 237 22.57 6.23 -7.87
C ASP A 237 21.42 5.44 -8.52
N MET A 238 21.26 4.21 -8.14
CA MET A 238 20.22 3.33 -8.65
C MET A 238 18.82 3.68 -8.12
N SER A 239 18.74 4.41 -7.02
CA SER A 239 17.46 4.80 -6.42
C SER A 239 16.61 5.73 -7.29
N VAL A 240 17.20 6.34 -8.29
CA VAL A 240 16.47 7.08 -9.33
C VAL A 240 15.43 6.21 -10.03
N LEU A 241 15.72 4.94 -10.23
CA LEU A 241 14.79 4.01 -10.86
C LEU A 241 13.60 3.70 -9.96
N TYR A 242 13.85 3.50 -8.67
CA TYR A 242 12.82 3.34 -7.67
C TYR A 242 11.82 4.51 -7.65
N GLU A 243 12.34 5.73 -7.57
CA GLU A 243 11.51 6.93 -7.57
C GLU A 243 10.70 7.09 -8.86
N SER A 244 11.32 6.74 -9.99
CA SER A 244 10.65 6.79 -11.28
C SER A 244 9.52 5.77 -11.39
N ASN A 245 9.69 4.58 -10.83
CA ASN A 245 8.66 3.55 -10.83
C ASN A 245 7.45 3.98 -9.97
N TRP A 246 7.67 4.60 -8.83
CA TRP A 246 6.59 5.20 -8.05
C TRP A 246 5.80 6.23 -8.86
N ASP A 247 6.50 7.15 -9.52
CA ASP A 247 5.86 8.18 -10.33
C ASP A 247 5.08 7.58 -11.51
N LEU A 248 5.62 6.56 -12.16
CA LEU A 248 4.95 5.85 -13.24
C LEU A 248 3.66 5.18 -12.77
N TRP A 249 3.75 4.43 -11.69
CA TRP A 249 2.59 3.73 -11.13
C TRP A 249 1.49 4.71 -10.72
N GLN A 250 1.84 5.76 -9.98
CA GLN A 250 0.87 6.76 -9.54
C GLN A 250 0.24 7.51 -10.72
N ASN A 251 1.02 7.89 -11.73
CA ASN A 251 0.49 8.52 -12.94
C ASN A 251 -0.46 7.60 -13.70
N TRP A 252 -0.11 6.32 -13.82
CA TRP A 252 -0.95 5.32 -14.47
C TRP A 252 -2.27 5.12 -13.73
N LEU A 253 -2.25 5.09 -12.40
CA LEU A 253 -3.43 4.92 -11.57
C LEU A 253 -4.27 6.20 -11.42
N ASN A 254 -3.76 7.35 -11.83
CA ASN A 254 -4.39 8.65 -11.57
C ASN A 254 -5.85 8.77 -12.07
N ASN A 255 -6.20 8.05 -13.13
CA ASN A 255 -7.57 7.99 -13.62
C ASN A 255 -8.56 7.26 -12.69
N VAL A 256 -8.05 6.47 -11.76
CA VAL A 256 -8.81 5.85 -10.65
C VAL A 256 -8.81 6.77 -9.45
N THR A 257 -7.64 7.22 -8.99
CA THR A 257 -7.48 7.99 -7.75
C THR A 257 -8.10 9.38 -7.79
N LEU A 258 -8.30 9.95 -8.97
CA LEU A 258 -9.05 11.19 -9.18
C LEU A 258 -10.56 11.08 -8.87
N LYS A 259 -11.10 9.88 -8.87
CA LYS A 259 -12.55 9.64 -8.77
C LYS A 259 -12.94 8.84 -7.54
N LEU A 260 -12.03 8.01 -7.08
CA LEU A 260 -12.26 7.04 -6.04
C LEU A 260 -11.29 7.32 -4.88
N PRO A 261 -11.76 7.62 -3.67
CA PRO A 261 -10.87 7.66 -2.52
C PRO A 261 -10.07 6.39 -2.42
N TYR A 262 -8.76 6.53 -2.23
CA TYR A 262 -7.81 5.44 -2.29
C TYR A 262 -7.12 5.30 -0.93
N MET A 263 -7.60 4.33 -0.15
CA MET A 263 -7.14 4.07 1.20
C MET A 263 -6.07 2.99 1.16
N VAL A 264 -4.90 3.26 1.73
CA VAL A 264 -3.74 2.36 1.66
C VAL A 264 -3.22 1.98 3.04
N LEU A 265 -2.58 0.84 3.13
CA LEU A 265 -1.71 0.44 4.23
C LEU A 265 -0.41 -0.14 3.63
N PRO A 266 0.70 -0.22 4.37
CA PRO A 266 1.95 -0.68 3.80
C PRO A 266 2.05 -2.21 3.69
N GLY A 267 2.82 -2.67 2.70
CA GLY A 267 3.40 -3.99 2.63
C GLY A 267 4.94 -3.91 2.68
N ASN A 268 5.61 -5.04 2.52
CA ASN A 268 7.07 -5.09 2.58
C ASN A 268 7.75 -4.34 1.44
N HIS A 269 7.14 -4.29 0.26
CA HIS A 269 7.66 -3.54 -0.90
C HIS A 269 7.60 -2.01 -0.72
N GLU A 270 7.01 -1.52 0.33
CA GLU A 270 7.04 -0.10 0.70
C GLU A 270 8.20 0.27 1.61
N ALA A 271 8.92 -0.71 2.17
CA ALA A 271 9.91 -0.49 3.22
C ALA A 271 11.15 0.29 2.76
N SER A 272 11.69 -0.05 1.59
CA SER A 272 12.93 0.55 1.08
C SER A 272 12.95 0.60 -0.45
N CYS A 273 14.01 1.15 -1.02
CA CYS A 273 14.15 1.27 -2.48
C CYS A 273 14.49 -0.04 -3.19
N ALA A 274 14.71 -1.09 -2.47
CA ALA A 274 14.92 -2.43 -3.00
C ALA A 274 14.47 -3.44 -1.97
N GLU A 275 13.69 -4.39 -2.39
CA GLU A 275 13.39 -5.54 -1.58
C GLU A 275 14.70 -6.25 -1.20
N PHE A 276 14.76 -6.77 0.02
CA PHE A 276 15.97 -7.43 0.52
C PHE A 276 17.25 -6.57 0.47
N ASP A 277 17.14 -5.30 0.78
CA ASP A 277 18.27 -4.37 0.80
C ASP A 277 19.28 -4.75 1.90
N GLY A 278 20.18 -5.63 1.58
CA GLY A 278 21.19 -6.12 2.51
C GLY A 278 22.35 -6.85 1.81
N PRO A 279 23.44 -7.16 2.53
CA PRO A 279 24.55 -7.89 1.94
C PRO A 279 24.12 -9.30 1.53
N GLY A 280 24.54 -9.74 0.36
CA GLY A 280 24.29 -11.08 -0.14
C GLY A 280 22.95 -11.31 -0.82
N ASN A 281 22.14 -10.27 -1.01
CA ASN A 281 20.88 -10.36 -1.73
C ASN A 281 21.09 -10.38 -3.27
N ILE A 282 20.01 -10.62 -4.01
CA ILE A 282 20.02 -10.67 -5.48
C ILE A 282 20.46 -9.34 -6.10
N LEU A 283 20.11 -8.24 -5.49
CA LEU A 283 20.50 -6.91 -5.95
C LEU A 283 22.00 -6.69 -5.81
N THR A 284 22.61 -7.18 -4.73
CA THR A 284 24.06 -7.17 -4.56
C THR A 284 24.76 -7.95 -5.67
N ALA A 285 24.26 -9.12 -6.02
CA ALA A 285 24.78 -9.90 -7.15
C ALA A 285 24.66 -9.13 -8.46
N TYR A 286 23.52 -8.50 -8.70
CA TYR A 286 23.29 -7.67 -9.88
C TYR A 286 24.23 -6.47 -9.96
N LEU A 287 24.39 -5.74 -8.87
CA LEU A 287 25.24 -4.56 -8.83
C LEU A 287 26.71 -4.87 -9.08
N ASN A 288 27.13 -6.09 -8.82
CA ASN A 288 28.47 -6.59 -9.09
C ASN A 288 28.67 -7.20 -10.51
N ASP A 289 27.68 -7.09 -11.37
CA ASP A 289 27.75 -7.52 -12.79
C ASP A 289 27.99 -9.01 -13.03
N ASP A 290 27.64 -9.87 -12.10
CA ASP A 290 27.82 -11.32 -12.21
C ASP A 290 26.51 -12.12 -12.23
N ILE A 291 25.46 -11.53 -12.77
CA ILE A 291 24.16 -12.20 -12.94
C ILE A 291 24.28 -13.46 -13.81
N SER A 292 25.25 -13.47 -14.74
CA SER A 292 25.38 -14.56 -15.72
C SER A 292 25.75 -15.91 -15.10
N ASN A 293 26.31 -15.95 -13.90
CA ASN A 293 26.83 -17.16 -13.27
C ASN A 293 26.11 -17.58 -11.99
N GLY A 294 25.14 -16.81 -11.52
CA GLY A 294 24.40 -17.11 -10.30
C GLY A 294 25.25 -17.10 -9.01
N THR A 295 26.47 -16.57 -9.11
CA THR A 295 27.36 -16.39 -7.97
C THR A 295 27.41 -14.91 -7.62
N ALA A 296 26.89 -14.57 -6.46
CA ALA A 296 27.09 -13.22 -5.93
C ALA A 296 28.59 -12.99 -5.73
N PRO A 297 29.17 -11.97 -6.34
CA PRO A 297 30.53 -11.56 -6.05
C PRO A 297 30.56 -11.11 -4.59
N THR A 298 31.51 -11.64 -3.87
CA THR A 298 31.52 -11.51 -2.42
C THR A 298 32.25 -10.27 -1.90
N ASP A 299 32.90 -9.50 -2.76
CA ASP A 299 34.04 -8.78 -2.24
C ASP A 299 34.03 -7.25 -2.37
N ASN A 300 33.09 -6.62 -3.08
CA ASN A 300 33.26 -5.22 -3.40
C ASN A 300 32.11 -4.27 -3.04
N LEU A 301 30.93 -4.75 -2.73
CA LEU A 301 29.89 -3.85 -2.19
C LEU A 301 30.00 -3.80 -0.68
N THR A 302 30.54 -2.71 -0.20
CA THR A 302 30.54 -2.36 1.23
C THR A 302 29.26 -1.64 1.65
N TYR A 303 28.36 -1.46 0.71
CA TYR A 303 27.14 -0.66 0.88
C TYR A 303 25.92 -1.45 0.43
N TYR A 304 24.83 -1.19 1.10
CA TYR A 304 23.52 -1.57 0.63
C TYR A 304 23.09 -0.69 -0.55
N SER A 305 22.18 -1.19 -1.37
CA SER A 305 21.74 -0.49 -2.57
C SER A 305 20.92 0.77 -2.30
N CYS A 306 20.22 0.83 -1.18
CA CYS A 306 19.36 1.95 -0.85
C CYS A 306 20.06 3.02 -0.03
N PRO A 307 20.00 4.29 -0.44
CA PRO A 307 20.46 5.38 0.40
C PRO A 307 19.54 5.56 1.62
N PRO A 308 20.04 6.13 2.71
CA PRO A 308 19.26 6.34 3.92
C PRO A 308 17.95 7.09 3.71
N SER A 309 17.90 8.00 2.74
CA SER A 309 16.70 8.77 2.39
C SER A 309 15.57 7.95 1.76
N GLN A 310 15.84 6.70 1.38
CA GLN A 310 14.87 5.84 0.68
C GLN A 310 14.65 4.51 1.40
N ARG A 311 14.75 4.54 2.72
CA ARG A 311 14.45 3.44 3.63
C ARG A 311 13.34 3.87 4.58
N ASN A 312 12.94 2.98 5.47
CA ASN A 312 11.97 3.27 6.53
C ASN A 312 10.65 3.82 5.98
N PHE A 313 10.16 3.25 4.89
CA PHE A 313 8.90 3.65 4.26
C PHE A 313 8.85 5.13 3.83
N THR A 314 10.00 5.76 3.61
CA THR A 314 10.05 7.21 3.36
C THR A 314 9.24 7.61 2.13
N ALA A 315 9.39 6.91 1.01
CA ALA A 315 8.61 7.19 -0.20
C ALA A 315 7.10 7.01 0.06
N TYR A 316 6.72 5.90 0.68
CA TYR A 316 5.33 5.61 1.02
C TYR A 316 4.71 6.69 1.92
N GLN A 317 5.43 7.12 2.96
CA GLN A 317 4.95 8.14 3.89
C GLN A 317 4.73 9.52 3.23
N HIS A 318 5.43 9.80 2.13
CA HIS A 318 5.32 11.09 1.44
C HIS A 318 4.34 11.07 0.26
N ARG A 319 4.06 9.90 -0.29
CA ARG A 319 3.21 9.73 -1.48
C ARG A 319 1.74 9.49 -1.16
N PHE A 320 1.41 9.28 0.09
CA PHE A 320 0.05 9.06 0.57
C PHE A 320 -0.21 9.82 1.88
N ARG A 321 -1.48 10.06 2.17
CA ARG A 321 -1.92 10.63 3.44
C ARG A 321 -3.20 9.94 3.90
N MET A 322 -3.09 9.17 4.98
CA MET A 322 -4.21 8.43 5.59
C MET A 322 -4.64 9.09 6.91
N PRO A 323 -5.84 8.80 7.42
CA PRO A 323 -6.39 9.46 8.61
C PRO A 323 -5.82 8.93 9.94
N GLY A 324 -4.60 8.43 9.97
CA GLY A 324 -3.98 7.91 11.19
C GLY A 324 -4.05 8.90 12.36
N PRO A 325 -3.56 10.12 12.21
CA PRO A 325 -3.61 11.11 13.30
C PRO A 325 -5.03 11.48 13.74
N GLU A 326 -5.98 11.46 12.84
CA GLU A 326 -7.38 11.82 13.09
C GLU A 326 -8.16 10.70 13.79
N THR A 327 -7.68 9.47 13.72
CA THR A 327 -8.33 8.28 14.31
C THR A 327 -7.55 7.67 15.47
N GLY A 328 -6.53 8.39 15.95
CA GLY A 328 -5.67 7.93 17.03
C GLY A 328 -4.65 6.87 16.62
N GLY A 329 -4.55 6.61 15.33
CA GLY A 329 -3.53 5.76 14.73
C GLY A 329 -2.26 6.55 14.39
N VAL A 330 -1.43 6.01 13.48
CA VAL A 330 -0.15 6.61 13.12
C VAL A 330 0.01 6.73 11.61
N GLY A 331 0.09 7.95 11.12
CA GLY A 331 0.43 8.26 9.74
C GLY A 331 -0.41 7.48 8.72
N ASN A 332 0.29 6.79 7.81
CA ASN A 332 -0.30 5.89 6.83
C ASN A 332 -0.21 4.42 7.25
N PHE A 333 0.27 4.13 8.46
CA PHE A 333 0.59 2.78 8.91
C PHE A 333 -0.62 2.07 9.51
N TRP A 334 -1.26 2.66 10.51
CA TRP A 334 -2.51 2.11 11.03
C TRP A 334 -3.53 3.18 11.36
N TYR A 335 -4.76 2.91 11.01
CA TYR A 335 -5.90 3.82 11.16
C TYR A 335 -7.21 3.06 10.97
N SER A 336 -8.31 3.68 11.37
CA SER A 336 -9.65 3.17 11.13
C SER A 336 -10.59 4.26 10.61
N PHE A 337 -11.70 3.86 10.05
CA PHE A 337 -12.76 4.77 9.65
C PHE A 337 -14.09 4.04 9.48
N ASP A 338 -15.17 4.78 9.68
CA ASP A 338 -16.52 4.29 9.43
C ASP A 338 -17.01 4.68 8.04
N TYR A 339 -17.73 3.78 7.40
CA TYR A 339 -18.47 4.05 6.18
C TYR A 339 -19.81 3.30 6.20
N GLY A 340 -20.93 4.03 6.34
CA GLY A 340 -22.26 3.42 6.41
C GLY A 340 -22.39 2.41 7.53
N LEU A 341 -22.65 1.16 7.20
CA LEU A 341 -22.85 0.06 8.15
C LEU A 341 -21.54 -0.68 8.51
N ALA A 342 -20.39 -0.17 8.13
CA ALA A 342 -19.13 -0.88 8.37
C ALA A 342 -18.06 0.01 8.99
N HIS A 343 -17.27 -0.60 9.86
CA HIS A 343 -16.04 -0.10 10.43
C HIS A 343 -14.86 -0.81 9.74
N PHE A 344 -13.92 -0.03 9.21
CA PHE A 344 -12.75 -0.51 8.48
C PHE A 344 -11.49 -0.19 9.26
N VAL A 345 -10.64 -1.18 9.45
CA VAL A 345 -9.38 -1.07 10.17
C VAL A 345 -8.23 -1.46 9.26
N SER A 346 -7.31 -0.54 9.05
CA SER A 346 -6.04 -0.77 8.37
C SER A 346 -4.95 -0.98 9.41
N MET A 347 -4.21 -2.06 9.30
CA MET A 347 -3.10 -2.42 10.18
C MET A 347 -1.79 -2.46 9.42
N ASP A 348 -0.72 -2.08 10.08
CA ASP A 348 0.64 -2.30 9.60
C ASP A 348 1.13 -3.69 10.05
N GLY A 349 1.28 -4.60 9.12
CA GLY A 349 1.84 -5.93 9.33
C GLY A 349 3.36 -5.99 9.17
N GLU A 350 3.96 -4.88 8.74
CA GLU A 350 5.39 -4.75 8.45
C GLU A 350 6.18 -4.16 9.63
N THR A 351 5.49 -3.89 10.71
CA THR A 351 6.10 -3.42 11.94
C THR A 351 6.63 -4.60 12.73
N ASP A 352 7.91 -4.61 13.02
CA ASP A 352 8.50 -5.68 13.79
C ASP A 352 8.06 -5.65 15.24
N PHE A 353 7.74 -6.82 15.73
CA PHE A 353 7.53 -7.06 17.15
C PHE A 353 8.77 -7.73 17.74
N ALA A 354 8.98 -7.53 19.03
CA ALA A 354 10.04 -8.26 19.72
C ALA A 354 9.86 -9.76 19.51
N ASN A 355 10.92 -10.43 19.17
CA ASN A 355 10.95 -11.82 18.72
C ASN A 355 10.23 -12.08 17.39
N SER A 356 9.83 -11.03 16.69
CA SER A 356 9.60 -11.16 15.27
C SER A 356 10.96 -11.19 14.60
N PRO A 357 11.30 -12.24 13.94
CA PRO A 357 12.58 -12.33 13.27
C PRO A 357 12.52 -11.82 11.85
N GLU A 358 11.61 -10.98 11.53
CA GLU A 358 11.54 -10.40 10.21
C GLU A 358 12.70 -9.43 10.01
N TRP A 359 13.82 -10.01 9.80
CA TRP A 359 14.98 -9.36 9.29
C TRP A 359 14.64 -8.82 7.90
N ASN A 360 14.74 -7.52 7.74
CA ASN A 360 14.27 -6.84 6.52
C ASN A 360 12.82 -7.20 6.15
N PHE A 361 11.97 -7.42 7.13
CA PHE A 361 10.58 -7.77 6.90
C PHE A 361 10.32 -9.09 6.18
N GLN A 362 11.26 -10.03 6.21
CA GLN A 362 11.16 -11.23 5.39
C GLN A 362 11.37 -12.54 6.08
N GLU A 363 12.24 -12.56 7.05
CA GLU A 363 12.49 -13.79 7.77
C GLU A 363 11.59 -13.84 8.98
N ASP A 364 10.37 -14.17 8.75
CA ASP A 364 9.56 -14.66 9.82
C ASP A 364 9.83 -16.13 10.01
N VAL A 365 10.68 -16.41 10.85
CA VAL A 365 11.16 -17.71 11.04
C VAL A 365 10.65 -18.28 12.34
N SER A 366 11.23 -19.26 12.80
CA SER A 366 10.81 -20.09 13.91
C SER A 366 10.81 -19.40 15.29
N GLY A 367 11.10 -18.12 15.37
CA GLY A 367 11.21 -17.37 16.62
C GLY A 367 12.52 -17.60 17.37
N ASN A 368 13.49 -18.20 16.69
CA ASN A 368 14.82 -18.49 17.25
C ASN A 368 15.90 -17.55 16.72
N GLU A 369 15.56 -16.64 15.83
CA GLU A 369 16.48 -15.69 15.25
C GLU A 369 16.87 -14.62 16.26
N THR A 370 18.08 -14.17 16.15
CA THR A 370 18.53 -12.97 16.83
C THR A 370 18.20 -11.78 15.96
N LEU A 371 17.53 -10.79 16.52
CA LEU A 371 17.30 -9.53 15.83
C LEU A 371 18.64 -8.96 15.38
N PRO A 372 18.80 -8.64 14.09
CA PRO A 372 20.02 -8.01 13.61
C PRO A 372 20.18 -6.64 14.25
N THR A 373 21.41 -6.24 14.42
CA THR A 373 21.70 -4.90 14.92
C THR A 373 21.46 -3.87 13.81
N GLU A 374 21.18 -2.64 14.17
CA GLU A 374 21.00 -1.53 13.23
C GLU A 374 22.23 -1.30 12.31
N THR A 375 23.39 -1.82 12.71
CA THR A 375 24.62 -1.82 11.90
C THR A 375 24.67 -2.98 10.91
N GLU A 376 23.91 -4.02 11.12
CA GLU A 376 23.79 -5.19 10.25
C GLU A 376 22.69 -5.03 9.22
N THR A 377 21.71 -4.19 9.52
CA THR A 377 20.66 -3.83 8.57
C THR A 377 20.61 -2.31 8.41
N PHE A 378 20.36 -1.85 7.22
CA PHE A 378 20.10 -0.43 6.97
C PHE A 378 18.61 -0.10 7.06
N VAL A 379 17.78 -1.11 7.17
CA VAL A 379 16.36 -1.00 7.48
C VAL A 379 16.21 -1.24 8.97
N THR A 380 15.53 -0.35 9.67
CA THR A 380 15.19 -0.60 11.08
C THR A 380 14.07 -1.63 11.13
N ASP A 381 14.18 -2.58 12.05
CA ASP A 381 13.25 -3.70 12.14
C ASP A 381 11.81 -3.28 12.45
N SER A 382 11.60 -2.10 13.00
CA SER A 382 10.27 -1.53 13.24
C SER A 382 9.96 -0.34 12.32
N GLY A 383 10.60 -0.31 11.15
CA GLY A 383 10.43 0.76 10.18
C GLY A 383 10.73 2.13 10.81
N PRO A 384 9.86 3.13 10.63
CA PRO A 384 10.08 4.46 11.15
C PRO A 384 9.89 4.58 12.68
N PHE A 385 9.50 3.51 13.35
CA PHE A 385 9.18 3.53 14.79
C PHE A 385 10.38 3.26 15.69
N GLY A 386 11.52 3.01 15.09
CA GLY A 386 12.76 2.80 15.79
C GLY A 386 13.05 1.33 16.10
N LYS A 387 14.04 1.11 16.91
CA LYS A 387 14.62 -0.22 17.16
C LYS A 387 13.74 -1.07 18.06
N VAL A 388 13.57 -2.32 17.71
CA VAL A 388 12.96 -3.32 18.58
C VAL A 388 13.98 -3.72 19.65
N ASN A 389 13.63 -3.57 20.92
CA ASN A 389 14.50 -3.84 22.06
C ASN A 389 13.93 -4.94 22.95
N GLY A 390 13.92 -6.17 22.46
CA GLY A 390 13.73 -7.35 23.29
C GLY A 390 12.31 -7.69 23.72
N SER A 391 11.37 -6.74 23.78
CA SER A 391 9.99 -7.01 24.18
C SER A 391 9.02 -6.22 23.32
N VAL A 392 7.90 -6.81 22.95
CA VAL A 392 6.80 -6.11 22.27
C VAL A 392 6.33 -4.88 23.04
N HIS A 393 6.50 -4.86 24.35
CA HIS A 393 6.13 -3.73 25.21
C HIS A 393 7.08 -2.54 25.13
N ASP A 394 8.26 -2.74 24.58
CA ASP A 394 9.33 -1.74 24.59
C ASP A 394 9.45 -0.98 23.25
N THR A 395 8.54 -1.24 22.32
CA THR A 395 8.59 -0.66 20.98
C THR A 395 7.33 0.15 20.68
N LYS A 396 7.47 1.18 19.84
CA LYS A 396 6.32 1.91 19.32
C LYS A 396 5.40 1.04 18.44
N ALA A 397 5.94 -0.03 17.87
CA ALA A 397 5.14 -1.02 17.16
C ALA A 397 4.06 -1.63 18.05
N TYR A 398 4.32 -1.78 19.34
CA TYR A 398 3.33 -2.25 20.31
C TYR A 398 2.22 -1.22 20.57
N GLU A 399 2.44 0.04 20.28
CA GLU A 399 1.39 1.06 20.33
C GLU A 399 0.25 0.70 19.38
N GLN A 400 0.54 0.05 18.25
CA GLN A 400 -0.49 -0.43 17.33
C GLN A 400 -1.42 -1.45 18.01
N TRP A 401 -0.87 -2.37 18.78
CA TRP A 401 -1.68 -3.36 19.49
C TRP A 401 -2.64 -2.69 20.50
N HIS A 402 -2.13 -1.72 21.25
CA HIS A 402 -2.96 -0.95 22.18
C HIS A 402 -4.01 -0.10 21.47
N TRP A 403 -3.61 0.53 20.38
CA TRP A 403 -4.53 1.30 19.57
C TRP A 403 -5.64 0.41 19.00
N LEU A 404 -5.30 -0.73 18.39
CA LEU A 404 -6.27 -1.67 17.83
C LEU A 404 -7.27 -2.14 18.88
N LYS A 405 -6.78 -2.49 20.06
CA LYS A 405 -7.65 -2.89 21.19
C LYS A 405 -8.63 -1.78 21.57
N GLN A 406 -8.14 -0.55 21.66
CA GLN A 406 -8.99 0.59 22.01
C GLN A 406 -9.97 0.95 20.89
N ASP A 407 -9.54 0.84 19.66
CA ASP A 407 -10.34 1.13 18.48
C ASP A 407 -11.50 0.14 18.37
N LEU A 408 -11.21 -1.15 18.37
CA LEU A 408 -12.23 -2.22 18.34
C LEU A 408 -13.21 -2.15 19.52
N ALA A 409 -12.72 -1.77 20.70
CA ALA A 409 -13.57 -1.60 21.88
C ALA A 409 -14.55 -0.41 21.78
N LYS A 410 -14.25 0.59 20.95
CA LYS A 410 -15.09 1.78 20.73
C LYS A 410 -16.14 1.59 19.65
N VAL A 411 -16.05 0.54 18.85
CA VAL A 411 -16.97 0.31 17.73
C VAL A 411 -18.42 0.20 18.23
N ASP A 412 -19.27 1.09 17.78
CA ASP A 412 -20.71 1.03 18.04
C ASP A 412 -21.38 0.08 17.04
N ARG A 413 -21.48 -1.19 17.44
CA ARG A 413 -22.09 -2.25 16.61
C ARG A 413 -23.56 -2.01 16.25
N SER A 414 -24.24 -1.07 16.90
CA SER A 414 -25.58 -0.67 16.52
C SER A 414 -25.60 0.24 15.30
N LYS A 415 -24.46 0.89 14.99
CA LYS A 415 -24.27 1.74 13.82
C LYS A 415 -23.44 1.05 12.75
N THR A 416 -22.32 0.45 13.15
CA THR A 416 -21.43 -0.28 12.27
C THR A 416 -21.41 -1.77 12.65
N PRO A 417 -22.47 -2.50 12.31
CA PRO A 417 -22.56 -3.94 12.63
C PRO A 417 -21.45 -4.77 11.98
N TRP A 418 -20.86 -4.30 10.88
CA TRP A 418 -19.76 -4.96 10.21
C TRP A 418 -18.42 -4.37 10.63
N VAL A 419 -17.44 -5.23 10.93
CA VAL A 419 -16.06 -4.84 11.22
C VAL A 419 -15.11 -5.67 10.36
N PHE A 420 -14.37 -4.98 9.53
CA PHE A 420 -13.36 -5.56 8.64
C PHE A 420 -11.99 -5.04 9.00
N VAL A 421 -11.03 -5.94 9.05
CA VAL A 421 -9.63 -5.63 9.32
C VAL A 421 -8.80 -6.07 8.13
N MET A 422 -7.85 -5.26 7.71
CA MET A 422 -6.87 -5.61 6.68
C MET A 422 -5.46 -5.27 7.16
N SER A 423 -4.55 -6.19 6.92
CA SER A 423 -3.12 -6.02 7.00
C SER A 423 -2.50 -6.66 5.76
N HIS A 424 -1.29 -6.28 5.43
CA HIS A 424 -0.64 -6.88 4.27
C HIS A 424 -0.42 -8.39 4.46
N ARG A 425 0.08 -8.81 5.63
CA ARG A 425 0.48 -10.19 5.88
C ARG A 425 -0.65 -11.09 6.37
N PRO A 426 -0.79 -12.30 5.80
CA PRO A 426 -1.81 -13.25 6.23
C PRO A 426 -1.43 -13.92 7.55
N MET A 427 -2.42 -14.13 8.42
CA MET A 427 -2.25 -14.92 9.64
C MET A 427 -2.28 -16.43 9.37
N TYR A 428 -2.89 -16.84 8.28
CA TYR A 428 -3.09 -18.22 7.86
C TYR A 428 -3.06 -18.33 6.35
N SER A 429 -2.44 -19.39 5.84
CA SER A 429 -2.38 -19.70 4.41
C SER A 429 -2.12 -21.19 4.20
N SER A 430 -2.40 -21.71 3.01
CA SER A 430 -1.96 -23.03 2.57
C SER A 430 -0.47 -23.11 2.32
N ALA A 431 0.15 -22.02 1.86
CA ALA A 431 1.59 -21.88 1.87
C ALA A 431 2.03 -21.47 3.27
N TYR A 432 3.17 -21.93 3.69
CA TYR A 432 3.81 -21.42 4.91
C TYR A 432 2.91 -21.53 6.16
N ALA A 433 2.49 -22.72 6.54
CA ALA A 433 1.59 -22.95 7.67
C ALA A 433 2.09 -22.36 9.01
N SER A 434 3.41 -22.14 9.14
CA SER A 434 4.04 -21.45 10.26
C SER A 434 4.43 -19.99 9.96
N TYR A 435 4.32 -19.58 8.73
CA TYR A 435 4.70 -18.25 8.29
C TYR A 435 3.77 -17.19 8.91
N GLN A 436 4.32 -16.06 9.27
CA GLN A 436 3.57 -14.98 9.93
C GLN A 436 2.98 -15.33 11.31
N LEU A 437 3.60 -16.31 11.99
CA LEU A 437 3.18 -16.73 13.33
C LEU A 437 3.14 -15.54 14.32
N HIS A 438 4.07 -14.63 14.23
CA HIS A 438 4.14 -13.47 15.13
C HIS A 438 3.01 -12.48 14.92
N VAL A 439 2.60 -12.21 13.68
CA VAL A 439 1.42 -11.39 13.37
C VAL A 439 0.17 -12.05 13.94
N ARG A 440 0.05 -13.36 13.75
CA ARG A 440 -1.07 -14.14 14.31
C ARG A 440 -1.08 -14.11 15.83
N GLU A 441 0.02 -14.41 16.49
CA GLU A 441 0.11 -14.42 17.95
C GLU A 441 -0.15 -13.04 18.55
N ALA A 442 0.29 -11.96 17.89
CA ALA A 442 0.04 -10.61 18.35
C ALA A 442 -1.43 -10.21 18.27
N PHE A 443 -2.13 -10.50 17.19
CA PHE A 443 -3.40 -9.86 16.87
C PHE A 443 -4.61 -10.79 16.82
N GLU A 444 -4.48 -12.10 16.58
CA GLU A 444 -5.61 -13.02 16.49
C GLU A 444 -6.53 -12.95 17.71
N GLY A 445 -5.92 -12.84 18.89
CA GLY A 445 -6.67 -12.75 20.14
C GLY A 445 -7.63 -11.56 20.17
N LEU A 446 -7.20 -10.41 19.70
CA LEU A 446 -8.03 -9.21 19.61
C LEU A 446 -9.14 -9.35 18.57
N LEU A 447 -8.84 -9.90 17.39
CA LEU A 447 -9.84 -10.08 16.35
C LEU A 447 -10.99 -10.97 16.82
N LEU A 448 -10.67 -12.05 17.54
CA LEU A 448 -11.67 -12.95 18.14
C LEU A 448 -12.41 -12.29 19.30
N GLU A 449 -11.69 -11.62 20.22
CA GLU A 449 -12.27 -10.95 21.39
C GLU A 449 -13.33 -9.91 20.99
N TYR A 450 -13.06 -9.14 19.95
CA TYR A 450 -13.97 -8.09 19.49
C TYR A 450 -14.90 -8.50 18.34
N GLY A 451 -14.89 -9.78 17.97
CA GLY A 451 -15.79 -10.34 16.96
C GLY A 451 -15.63 -9.70 15.57
N VAL A 452 -14.41 -9.55 15.11
CA VAL A 452 -14.12 -9.09 13.74
C VAL A 452 -14.73 -10.07 12.74
N ASP A 453 -15.39 -9.54 11.71
CA ASP A 453 -16.15 -10.35 10.77
C ASP A 453 -15.27 -11.01 9.70
N ALA A 454 -14.30 -10.24 9.18
CA ALA A 454 -13.31 -10.78 8.26
C ALA A 454 -11.97 -10.04 8.38
N TYR A 455 -10.90 -10.79 8.09
CA TYR A 455 -9.54 -10.33 7.97
C TYR A 455 -9.07 -10.54 6.54
N PHE A 456 -8.64 -9.47 5.89
CA PHE A 456 -8.13 -9.49 4.54
C PHE A 456 -6.62 -9.29 4.53
N SER A 457 -5.95 -9.92 3.58
CA SER A 457 -4.49 -9.79 3.43
C SER A 457 -4.04 -10.00 1.99
N GLY A 458 -2.79 -9.68 1.72
CA GLY A 458 -2.06 -9.90 0.50
C GLY A 458 -0.82 -10.77 0.73
N HIS A 459 0.33 -10.29 0.24
CA HIS A 459 1.66 -10.85 0.42
C HIS A 459 1.90 -12.18 -0.29
N ILE A 460 0.97 -13.10 -0.23
CA ILE A 460 1.02 -14.33 -1.01
C ILE A 460 0.24 -14.09 -2.29
N HIS A 461 0.91 -14.21 -3.43
CA HIS A 461 0.43 -13.77 -4.74
C HIS A 461 -0.59 -14.73 -5.34
N TRP A 462 -1.67 -14.95 -4.62
CA TRP A 462 -2.84 -15.69 -5.07
C TRP A 462 -4.12 -15.20 -4.40
N TYR A 463 -5.25 -15.74 -4.81
CA TYR A 463 -6.50 -15.62 -4.07
C TYR A 463 -6.74 -16.89 -3.28
N GLU A 464 -6.87 -16.79 -1.97
CA GLU A 464 -7.20 -17.92 -1.11
C GLU A 464 -8.29 -17.52 -0.11
N ARG A 465 -9.42 -18.20 -0.19
CA ARG A 465 -10.48 -18.08 0.80
C ARG A 465 -10.41 -19.26 1.75
N LEU A 466 -10.29 -18.94 3.04
CA LEU A 466 -10.25 -19.94 4.10
C LEU A 466 -11.65 -20.20 4.67
N TRP A 467 -11.83 -21.34 5.28
CA TRP A 467 -12.97 -21.58 6.14
C TRP A 467 -12.93 -20.59 7.31
N PRO A 468 -14.06 -20.33 8.00
CA PRO A 468 -14.04 -19.54 9.24
C PRO A 468 -13.11 -20.20 10.26
N LEU A 469 -12.10 -19.46 10.72
CA LEU A 469 -11.07 -19.97 11.61
C LEU A 469 -11.19 -19.37 13.01
N GLY A 470 -11.23 -20.24 13.99
CA GLY A 470 -11.01 -19.90 15.38
C GLY A 470 -9.53 -19.93 15.74
N ARG A 471 -9.25 -19.76 17.02
CA ARG A 471 -7.88 -19.72 17.53
C ARG A 471 -7.04 -20.91 17.05
N ASN A 472 -5.80 -20.60 16.65
CA ASN A 472 -4.83 -21.57 16.13
C ASN A 472 -5.32 -22.32 14.89
N GLY A 473 -6.09 -21.69 14.01
CA GLY A 473 -6.55 -22.27 12.76
C GLY A 473 -7.61 -23.36 12.89
N THR A 474 -8.30 -23.43 14.00
CA THR A 474 -9.40 -24.38 14.17
C THR A 474 -10.60 -23.98 13.31
N ILE A 475 -11.04 -24.85 12.42
CA ILE A 475 -12.20 -24.58 11.57
C ILE A 475 -13.47 -24.56 12.42
N ASP A 476 -14.21 -23.46 12.40
CA ASP A 476 -15.53 -23.35 13.04
C ASP A 476 -16.61 -23.85 12.08
N THR A 477 -16.90 -25.13 12.14
CA THR A 477 -17.94 -25.74 11.31
C THR A 477 -19.33 -25.19 11.59
N SER A 478 -19.56 -24.59 12.77
CA SER A 478 -20.85 -23.99 13.12
C SER A 478 -21.12 -22.68 12.38
N ALA A 479 -20.06 -22.03 11.89
CA ALA A 479 -20.17 -20.83 11.07
C ALA A 479 -20.37 -21.15 9.57
N ILE A 480 -20.23 -22.39 9.14
CA ILE A 480 -20.36 -22.78 7.75
C ILE A 480 -21.81 -23.15 7.44
N VAL A 481 -22.49 -22.34 6.62
CA VAL A 481 -23.82 -22.65 6.11
C VAL A 481 -23.71 -23.54 4.87
N ASN A 482 -22.82 -23.17 3.96
CA ASN A 482 -22.40 -23.93 2.79
C ASN A 482 -21.06 -23.39 2.28
N ASN A 483 -20.56 -23.92 1.14
CA ASN A 483 -19.26 -23.53 0.60
C ASN A 483 -19.10 -22.03 0.34
N ASN A 484 -20.19 -21.31 0.09
CA ASN A 484 -20.19 -19.91 -0.31
C ASN A 484 -21.01 -19.02 0.64
N THR A 485 -21.32 -19.52 1.84
CA THR A 485 -22.10 -18.76 2.83
C THR A 485 -21.63 -19.08 4.24
N TYR A 486 -21.18 -18.06 4.95
CA TYR A 486 -20.70 -18.18 6.33
C TYR A 486 -21.45 -17.24 7.27
N TYR A 487 -21.58 -17.64 8.52
CA TYR A 487 -22.00 -16.74 9.58
C TYR A 487 -20.80 -15.93 10.09
N ALA A 488 -20.94 -14.61 10.09
CA ALA A 488 -19.97 -13.66 10.59
C ALA A 488 -20.55 -12.97 11.85
N HIS A 489 -20.69 -13.66 12.94
CA HIS A 489 -21.35 -13.09 14.10
C HIS A 489 -20.81 -13.57 15.44
N ASN A 490 -19.79 -14.37 15.42
CA ASN A 490 -19.37 -14.99 16.65
C ASN A 490 -17.91 -14.68 16.98
N HIS A 491 -17.65 -14.53 18.26
CA HIS A 491 -16.29 -14.37 18.79
C HIS A 491 -15.46 -15.66 18.75
N LYS A 492 -15.90 -16.67 18.02
CA LYS A 492 -15.23 -17.97 17.90
C LYS A 492 -14.36 -18.08 16.67
N SER A 493 -14.72 -17.38 15.60
CA SER A 493 -14.00 -17.47 14.33
C SER A 493 -14.04 -16.16 13.54
N VAL A 494 -13.05 -15.98 12.70
CA VAL A 494 -12.91 -14.88 11.73
C VAL A 494 -12.83 -15.50 10.34
N THR A 495 -13.42 -14.85 9.34
CA THR A 495 -13.22 -15.24 7.94
C THR A 495 -11.93 -14.63 7.43
N HIS A 496 -10.99 -15.45 6.95
CA HIS A 496 -9.72 -15.00 6.38
C HIS A 496 -9.76 -15.12 4.86
N ILE A 497 -9.33 -14.07 4.16
CA ILE A 497 -9.21 -14.06 2.70
C ILE A 497 -7.88 -13.43 2.32
N ILE A 498 -7.04 -14.19 1.62
CA ILE A 498 -5.84 -13.69 0.97
C ILE A 498 -6.24 -13.22 -0.43
N ASN A 499 -5.88 -12.02 -0.76
CA ASN A 499 -6.29 -11.32 -1.99
C ASN A 499 -5.06 -10.69 -2.68
N GLY A 500 -3.93 -11.43 -2.71
CA GLY A 500 -2.61 -10.97 -3.16
C GLY A 500 -2.39 -11.11 -4.67
N MET A 501 -3.41 -10.88 -5.50
CA MET A 501 -3.33 -11.19 -6.92
C MET A 501 -3.69 -10.01 -7.83
N ALA A 502 -3.43 -8.76 -7.40
CA ALA A 502 -3.83 -7.62 -8.22
C ALA A 502 -2.94 -7.38 -9.44
N GLY A 503 -1.76 -8.04 -9.55
CA GLY A 503 -1.00 -8.07 -10.80
C GLY A 503 0.45 -7.62 -10.70
N ASN A 504 1.12 -7.97 -9.63
CA ASN A 504 2.53 -7.65 -9.40
C ASN A 504 3.49 -8.29 -10.42
N ILE A 505 4.73 -7.84 -10.41
CA ILE A 505 5.79 -8.28 -11.33
C ILE A 505 6.28 -9.69 -11.02
N GLU A 506 6.23 -10.10 -9.77
CA GLU A 506 6.74 -11.40 -9.30
C GLU A 506 5.85 -12.58 -9.69
N SER A 507 4.68 -12.28 -10.27
CA SER A 507 3.71 -13.28 -10.71
C SER A 507 3.01 -14.01 -9.55
N HIS A 508 2.35 -15.13 -9.84
CA HIS A 508 1.66 -15.91 -8.82
C HIS A 508 2.63 -16.74 -7.99
N SER A 509 2.35 -16.82 -6.69
CA SER A 509 3.07 -17.71 -5.78
C SER A 509 2.83 -19.18 -6.13
N GLU A 510 3.84 -20.01 -5.87
CA GLU A 510 3.78 -21.44 -6.05
C GLU A 510 4.05 -22.13 -4.71
N PHE A 511 3.54 -23.35 -4.56
CA PHE A 511 3.90 -24.17 -3.42
C PHE A 511 5.35 -24.62 -3.51
N SER A 512 6.05 -24.61 -2.38
CA SER A 512 7.36 -25.23 -2.27
C SER A 512 7.26 -26.75 -2.33
N ASP A 513 8.38 -27.44 -2.58
CA ASP A 513 8.41 -28.89 -2.62
C ASP A 513 7.90 -29.52 -1.32
N GLY A 514 6.85 -30.32 -1.45
CA GLY A 514 6.21 -30.98 -0.31
C GLY A 514 5.09 -30.21 0.36
N GLU A 515 4.84 -28.99 -0.08
CA GLU A 515 3.68 -28.20 0.33
C GLU A 515 2.47 -28.45 -0.57
N GLY A 516 1.30 -28.01 -0.14
CA GLY A 516 0.06 -28.14 -0.88
C GLY A 516 -1.12 -27.60 -0.10
N LEU A 517 -2.29 -27.71 -0.68
CA LEU A 517 -3.53 -27.28 -0.03
C LEU A 517 -3.69 -27.92 1.35
N THR A 518 -3.96 -27.07 2.32
CA THR A 518 -4.30 -27.50 3.68
C THR A 518 -5.81 -27.62 3.84
N ASN A 519 -6.25 -28.25 4.90
CA ASN A 519 -7.68 -28.45 5.19
C ASN A 519 -8.42 -27.15 5.56
N ILE A 520 -7.70 -26.08 5.87
CA ILE A 520 -8.31 -24.78 6.19
C ILE A 520 -8.77 -24.01 4.95
N THR A 521 -8.30 -24.40 3.77
CA THR A 521 -8.62 -23.72 2.51
C THR A 521 -9.96 -24.17 1.97
N ALA A 522 -10.84 -23.22 1.71
CA ALA A 522 -12.12 -23.45 1.05
C ALA A 522 -12.02 -23.29 -0.47
N LEU A 523 -11.21 -22.35 -0.94
CA LEU A 523 -10.96 -22.11 -2.35
C LEU A 523 -9.58 -21.47 -2.57
N LEU A 524 -8.87 -21.90 -3.59
CA LEU A 524 -7.62 -21.31 -4.05
C LEU A 524 -7.70 -21.03 -5.56
N ASP A 525 -7.30 -19.81 -5.96
CA ASP A 525 -7.09 -19.43 -7.36
C ASP A 525 -5.66 -18.87 -7.52
N LYS A 526 -4.83 -19.60 -8.25
CA LYS A 526 -3.44 -19.28 -8.57
C LYS A 526 -3.24 -18.86 -10.03
N VAL A 527 -4.32 -18.48 -10.72
CA VAL A 527 -4.29 -18.29 -12.18
C VAL A 527 -4.73 -16.90 -12.59
N HIS A 528 -5.68 -16.32 -11.86
CA HIS A 528 -6.28 -15.07 -12.27
C HIS A 528 -5.77 -13.89 -11.46
N TYR A 529 -5.35 -12.84 -12.16
CA TYR A 529 -5.19 -11.52 -11.57
C TYR A 529 -6.52 -10.79 -11.47
N GLY A 530 -6.64 -9.91 -10.50
CA GLY A 530 -7.85 -9.13 -10.30
C GLY A 530 -7.87 -8.37 -8.97
N PHE A 531 -9.05 -8.04 -8.54
CA PHE A 531 -9.31 -7.46 -7.22
C PHE A 531 -10.60 -8.03 -6.68
N SER A 532 -10.91 -7.77 -5.43
CA SER A 532 -12.17 -8.23 -4.86
C SER A 532 -13.12 -7.07 -4.58
N LYS A 533 -14.40 -7.35 -4.72
CA LYS A 533 -15.48 -6.42 -4.43
C LYS A 533 -16.20 -6.87 -3.17
N LEU A 534 -16.13 -6.05 -2.13
CA LEU A 534 -16.91 -6.22 -0.90
C LEU A 534 -18.16 -5.36 -1.01
N THR A 535 -19.34 -5.98 -0.94
CA THR A 535 -20.63 -5.27 -0.95
C THR A 535 -21.34 -5.48 0.37
N ILE A 536 -21.65 -4.39 1.06
CA ILE A 536 -22.49 -4.39 2.25
C ILE A 536 -23.91 -4.06 1.80
N TYR A 537 -24.81 -5.03 1.86
CA TYR A 537 -26.20 -4.85 1.46
C TYR A 537 -27.05 -4.23 2.55
N ASN A 538 -26.85 -4.69 3.78
CA ASN A 538 -27.58 -4.23 4.96
C ASN A 538 -26.87 -4.69 6.25
N GLU A 539 -27.50 -4.56 7.38
CA GLU A 539 -26.98 -4.92 8.69
C GLU A 539 -26.65 -6.42 8.87
N THR A 540 -27.24 -7.27 8.04
CA THR A 540 -27.16 -8.73 8.19
C THR A 540 -26.55 -9.47 7.00
N VAL A 541 -26.34 -8.79 5.88
CA VAL A 541 -25.81 -9.40 4.65
C VAL A 541 -24.68 -8.57 4.06
N ALA A 542 -23.52 -9.18 3.91
CA ALA A 542 -22.42 -8.68 3.10
C ALA A 542 -21.99 -9.75 2.09
N LYS A 543 -21.44 -9.34 0.97
CA LYS A 543 -20.96 -10.22 -0.09
C LYS A 543 -19.56 -9.83 -0.52
N TRP A 544 -18.73 -10.83 -0.65
CA TRP A 544 -17.40 -10.72 -1.24
C TRP A 544 -17.39 -11.40 -2.60
N GLU A 545 -16.76 -10.79 -3.60
CA GLU A 545 -16.66 -11.31 -4.97
C GLU A 545 -15.24 -11.10 -5.48
N LEU A 546 -14.55 -12.15 -5.90
CA LEU A 546 -13.32 -12.06 -6.68
C LEU A 546 -13.66 -11.62 -8.10
N ILE A 547 -13.17 -10.47 -8.53
CA ILE A 547 -13.37 -9.94 -9.88
C ILE A 547 -12.11 -10.17 -10.70
N ARG A 548 -12.20 -11.03 -11.70
CA ARG A 548 -11.07 -11.30 -12.59
C ARG A 548 -10.74 -10.07 -13.44
N GLY A 549 -9.47 -9.71 -13.46
CA GLY A 549 -8.98 -8.57 -14.26
C GLY A 549 -9.19 -8.77 -15.75
N GLN A 550 -8.96 -9.98 -16.25
CA GLN A 550 -8.99 -10.31 -17.66
C GLN A 550 -10.34 -10.00 -18.33
N ASP A 551 -11.44 -10.40 -17.71
CA ASP A 551 -12.78 -10.34 -18.30
C ASP A 551 -13.82 -9.61 -17.44
N GLY A 552 -13.48 -9.30 -16.19
CA GLY A 552 -14.41 -8.73 -15.21
C GLY A 552 -15.45 -9.73 -14.70
N GLY A 553 -15.26 -11.02 -14.95
CA GLY A 553 -16.12 -12.09 -14.44
C GLY A 553 -15.82 -12.38 -12.97
N VAL A 554 -16.79 -13.00 -12.30
CA VAL A 554 -16.66 -13.42 -10.91
C VAL A 554 -15.93 -14.76 -10.85
N GLY A 555 -14.80 -14.81 -10.15
CA GLY A 555 -14.00 -16.02 -9.94
C GLY A 555 -14.41 -16.81 -8.69
N ASP A 556 -14.77 -16.11 -7.64
CA ASP A 556 -15.33 -16.66 -6.40
C ASP A 556 -16.34 -15.69 -5.80
N GLU A 557 -17.24 -16.21 -4.97
CA GLU A 557 -18.17 -15.41 -4.20
C GLU A 557 -18.39 -15.99 -2.81
N LEU A 558 -18.53 -15.13 -1.82
CA LEU A 558 -18.85 -15.48 -0.45
C LEU A 558 -19.91 -14.54 0.10
N THR A 559 -20.97 -15.10 0.66
CA THR A 559 -21.97 -14.36 1.43
C THR A 559 -21.67 -14.49 2.94
N LEU A 560 -21.53 -13.35 3.59
CA LEU A 560 -21.44 -13.27 5.05
C LEU A 560 -22.81 -12.91 5.61
N LEU A 561 -23.26 -13.66 6.59
CA LEU A 561 -24.57 -13.51 7.23
C LEU A 561 -24.42 -13.20 8.72
N LYS A 562 -25.23 -12.25 9.19
CA LYS A 562 -25.45 -12.00 10.63
C LYS A 562 -26.88 -12.35 10.96
N PRO A 563 -27.13 -13.32 11.86
CA PRO A 563 -28.49 -13.83 12.10
C PRO A 563 -29.39 -12.88 12.90
N HIS A 564 -28.88 -11.78 13.44
CA HIS A 564 -29.65 -10.85 14.27
C HIS A 564 -29.62 -9.42 13.72
N ALA A 565 -30.81 -8.89 13.43
CA ALA A 565 -31.00 -7.50 13.04
C ALA A 565 -30.85 -6.49 14.22
N SER A 566 -30.89 -6.95 15.44
CA SER A 566 -30.68 -6.13 16.65
C SER A 566 -29.30 -6.37 17.20
N GLY A 567 -28.49 -5.34 17.23
CA GLY A 567 -27.08 -5.30 17.61
C GLY A 567 -26.58 -6.39 18.55
N PHE A 568 -25.29 -6.62 18.51
CA PHE A 568 -24.64 -7.54 19.44
C PHE A 568 -24.97 -7.15 20.87
N PRO A 569 -25.14 -8.12 21.79
CA PRO A 569 -25.26 -7.80 23.19
C PRO A 569 -24.03 -6.99 23.61
N SER A 570 -24.26 -5.81 24.14
CA SER A 570 -23.20 -5.00 24.73
C SER A 570 -22.60 -5.81 25.89
N PHE A 571 -21.37 -6.28 25.70
CA PHE A 571 -20.61 -6.83 26.81
C PHE A 571 -20.12 -5.66 27.65
N HIS A 572 -20.78 -5.43 28.78
CA HIS A 572 -20.25 -4.58 29.83
C HIS A 572 -19.16 -5.39 30.55
N HIS A 573 -17.94 -4.94 30.44
CA HIS A 573 -16.81 -5.36 31.27
C HIS A 573 -16.70 -4.46 32.49
#